data_9aa9bb5025d2348902abb18279d6f605
#
_entry.id   9aa9bb5025d2348902abb18279d6f605
#
_cell.length_a   1.000
_cell.length_b   1.000
_cell.length_c   1.000
_cell.angle_alpha   90.00
_cell.angle_beta   90.00
_cell.angle_gamma   90.00
#
_symmetry.space_group_name_H-M   'P 1'
#
loop_
_entity.id
_entity.type
_entity.pdbx_description
1 polymer ?
#
loop_
_entity_poly.entity_id
_entity_poly.type
_entity_poly.pdbx_seq_one_letter_code
_entity_poly.pdbx_strand_id
1 'polypeptide(L)'
;MATKPNPVKTVGMIGLGEMGLPMTRHLLAAGFKVVGCDLRPAAQAAARKLGAGIAKGPAAVAAKSDLVIVVVGFDSEVIEVVQGKDGLLAKARPGTAIAVASTVSPQTMKDLAADKRARHVIFLDAPLCRGAEAAQHGKLLLMGGGDKRTFEACRPAFATFADAIFHLGPVGAGQVGKMVNNQLLWTCISINEEGMKLGKALGVSPARLRRALLKSSGNNWALETQVVEKPMPWAEKDMTLLLQEADSARISLPLSGTVREVIKGIKIERGQAIPKVGKR
;
A
#
# COMPACT_ATOMS: atom_id res chain seq x y z
N MET A 1 -8.75 26.92 -12.73
CA MET A 1 -9.79 25.93 -13.09
C MET A 1 -9.36 24.57 -12.58
N ALA A 2 -10.25 23.79 -11.99
CA ALA A 2 -9.92 22.44 -11.55
C ALA A 2 -9.60 21.54 -12.75
N THR A 3 -8.49 20.81 -12.72
CA THR A 3 -8.07 19.90 -13.79
C THR A 3 -9.09 18.76 -13.92
N LYS A 4 -9.64 18.58 -15.12
CA LYS A 4 -10.61 17.50 -15.39
C LYS A 4 -9.85 16.17 -15.59
N PRO A 5 -10.27 15.06 -14.96
CA PRO A 5 -9.62 13.77 -15.17
C PRO A 5 -9.85 13.26 -16.60
N ASN A 6 -8.83 12.56 -17.12
CA ASN A 6 -8.94 11.84 -18.39
C ASN A 6 -9.79 10.56 -18.22
N PRO A 7 -10.55 10.12 -19.23
CA PRO A 7 -11.10 8.77 -19.23
C PRO A 7 -9.97 7.74 -19.17
N VAL A 8 -10.05 6.81 -18.23
CA VAL A 8 -8.97 5.82 -18.01
C VAL A 8 -9.07 4.71 -19.07
N LYS A 9 -8.10 4.67 -19.98
CA LYS A 9 -7.92 3.61 -21.00
C LYS A 9 -6.56 2.94 -20.86
N THR A 10 -5.53 3.72 -20.50
CA THR A 10 -4.17 3.24 -20.31
C THR A 10 -3.73 3.49 -18.88
N VAL A 11 -3.34 2.41 -18.19
CA VAL A 11 -2.85 2.46 -16.81
C VAL A 11 -1.34 2.30 -16.82
N GLY A 12 -0.64 3.25 -16.21
CA GLY A 12 0.77 3.16 -15.87
C GLY A 12 0.96 2.40 -14.57
N MET A 13 1.92 1.50 -14.51
CA MET A 13 2.25 0.78 -13.29
C MET A 13 3.71 1.00 -12.95
N ILE A 14 3.99 1.67 -11.83
CA ILE A 14 5.34 1.85 -11.29
C ILE A 14 5.53 0.91 -10.12
N GLY A 15 6.47 -0.03 -10.27
CA GLY A 15 6.66 -1.16 -9.36
C GLY A 15 5.85 -2.38 -9.83
N LEU A 16 6.57 -3.41 -10.26
CA LEU A 16 6.02 -4.67 -10.80
C LEU A 16 6.41 -5.84 -9.89
N GLY A 17 6.42 -5.58 -8.58
CA GLY A 17 6.72 -6.56 -7.54
C GLY A 17 5.53 -7.42 -7.17
N GLU A 18 5.56 -7.90 -5.94
CA GLU A 18 4.58 -8.81 -5.32
C GLU A 18 3.14 -8.29 -5.39
N MET A 19 2.97 -6.96 -5.32
CA MET A 19 1.68 -6.30 -5.45
C MET A 19 1.38 -5.87 -6.88
N GLY A 20 2.33 -5.17 -7.54
CA GLY A 20 2.09 -4.55 -8.84
C GLY A 20 1.95 -5.54 -9.99
N LEU A 21 2.63 -6.68 -9.95
CA LEU A 21 2.52 -7.69 -11.02
C LEU A 21 1.13 -8.35 -11.07
N PRO A 22 0.54 -8.84 -9.95
CA PRO A 22 -0.85 -9.30 -9.95
C PRO A 22 -1.86 -8.23 -10.37
N MET A 23 -1.70 -6.99 -9.88
CA MET A 23 -2.56 -5.87 -10.28
C MET A 23 -2.49 -5.64 -11.80
N THR A 24 -1.28 -5.69 -12.38
CA THR A 24 -1.06 -5.61 -13.84
C THR A 24 -1.82 -6.71 -14.58
N ARG A 25 -1.79 -7.95 -14.09
CA ARG A 25 -2.52 -9.06 -14.68
C ARG A 25 -4.03 -8.83 -14.68
N HIS A 26 -4.59 -8.36 -13.58
CA HIS A 26 -6.02 -8.09 -13.45
C HIS A 26 -6.47 -6.93 -14.37
N LEU A 27 -5.68 -5.87 -14.47
CA LEU A 27 -5.93 -4.75 -15.38
C LEU A 27 -5.96 -5.19 -16.85
N LEU A 28 -4.97 -5.98 -17.27
CA LEU A 28 -4.90 -6.52 -18.63
C LEU A 28 -6.08 -7.45 -18.93
N ALA A 29 -6.44 -8.33 -18.00
CA ALA A 29 -7.58 -9.23 -18.13
C ALA A 29 -8.93 -8.49 -18.27
N ALA A 30 -9.04 -7.31 -17.68
CA ALA A 30 -10.20 -6.42 -17.81
C ALA A 30 -10.17 -5.52 -19.07
N GLY A 31 -9.17 -5.66 -19.94
CA GLY A 31 -9.07 -4.95 -21.21
C GLY A 31 -8.37 -3.59 -21.14
N PHE A 32 -7.81 -3.18 -20.00
CA PHE A 32 -6.98 -1.98 -19.93
C PHE A 32 -5.65 -2.18 -20.65
N LYS A 33 -5.16 -1.14 -21.32
CA LYS A 33 -3.75 -1.10 -21.75
C LYS A 33 -2.89 -0.80 -20.53
N VAL A 34 -1.79 -1.58 -20.32
CA VAL A 34 -0.88 -1.35 -19.21
C VAL A 34 0.53 -1.07 -19.73
N VAL A 35 1.15 -0.03 -19.16
CA VAL A 35 2.56 0.33 -19.41
C VAL A 35 3.28 0.33 -18.06
N GLY A 36 4.21 -0.64 -17.87
CA GLY A 36 4.91 -0.83 -16.61
C GLY A 36 6.34 -0.32 -16.61
N CYS A 37 6.85 -0.03 -15.39
CA CYS A 37 8.25 0.25 -15.11
C CYS A 37 8.64 -0.36 -13.75
N ASP A 38 9.79 -1.00 -13.69
CA ASP A 38 10.43 -1.51 -12.45
C ASP A 38 11.95 -1.42 -12.63
N LEU A 39 12.70 -1.31 -11.55
CA LEU A 39 14.16 -1.32 -11.59
C LEU A 39 14.73 -2.71 -11.88
N ARG A 40 13.99 -3.78 -11.57
CA ARG A 40 14.42 -5.17 -11.71
C ARG A 40 14.06 -5.73 -13.08
N PRO A 41 15.04 -6.16 -13.89
CA PRO A 41 14.80 -6.73 -15.22
C PRO A 41 13.85 -7.94 -15.19
N ALA A 42 13.95 -8.79 -14.16
CA ALA A 42 13.07 -9.95 -13.99
C ALA A 42 11.58 -9.56 -13.83
N ALA A 43 11.29 -8.49 -13.06
CA ALA A 43 9.93 -7.98 -12.89
C ALA A 43 9.38 -7.40 -14.21
N GLN A 44 10.21 -6.67 -14.95
CA GLN A 44 9.86 -6.17 -16.29
C GLN A 44 9.56 -7.32 -17.28
N ALA A 45 10.39 -8.37 -17.26
CA ALA A 45 10.20 -9.54 -18.12
C ALA A 45 8.90 -10.29 -17.78
N ALA A 46 8.59 -10.44 -16.48
CA ALA A 46 7.35 -11.05 -16.03
C ALA A 46 6.11 -10.25 -16.49
N ALA A 47 6.12 -8.93 -16.35
CA ALA A 47 5.03 -8.07 -16.81
C ALA A 47 4.87 -8.10 -18.34
N ARG A 48 5.99 -8.15 -19.09
CA ARG A 48 5.95 -8.28 -20.55
C ARG A 48 5.30 -9.60 -20.98
N LYS A 49 5.59 -10.71 -20.29
CA LYS A 49 4.95 -12.02 -20.55
C LYS A 49 3.43 -11.98 -20.33
N LEU A 50 2.92 -11.10 -19.46
CA LEU A 50 1.49 -10.88 -19.25
C LEU A 50 0.86 -10.00 -20.35
N GLY A 51 1.66 -9.37 -21.22
CA GLY A 51 1.19 -8.47 -22.29
C GLY A 51 1.31 -6.98 -21.95
N ALA A 52 1.94 -6.61 -20.84
CA ALA A 52 2.19 -5.20 -20.53
C ALA A 52 3.31 -4.63 -21.43
N GLY A 53 3.12 -3.39 -21.87
CA GLY A 53 4.21 -2.60 -22.41
C GLY A 53 5.21 -2.22 -21.32
N ILE A 54 6.51 -2.17 -21.62
CA ILE A 54 7.54 -1.76 -20.67
C ILE A 54 8.17 -0.45 -21.12
N ALA A 55 8.22 0.53 -20.22
CA ALA A 55 8.84 1.83 -20.43
C ALA A 55 10.21 1.92 -19.72
N LYS A 56 11.07 2.81 -20.23
CA LYS A 56 12.44 3.00 -19.69
C LYS A 56 12.49 3.65 -18.30
N GLY A 57 11.42 4.34 -17.88
CA GLY A 57 11.36 5.04 -16.60
C GLY A 57 10.00 5.70 -16.36
N PRO A 58 9.80 6.31 -15.17
CA PRO A 58 8.52 6.89 -14.76
C PRO A 58 7.97 7.93 -15.72
N ALA A 59 8.80 8.85 -16.22
CA ALA A 59 8.37 9.87 -17.18
C ALA A 59 7.79 9.25 -18.46
N ALA A 60 8.40 8.17 -18.97
CA ALA A 60 7.92 7.49 -20.17
C ALA A 60 6.62 6.69 -19.93
N VAL A 61 6.38 6.24 -18.70
CA VAL A 61 5.08 5.68 -18.27
C VAL A 61 4.03 6.79 -18.26
N ALA A 62 4.30 7.91 -17.59
CA ALA A 62 3.36 9.02 -17.44
C ALA A 62 2.91 9.61 -18.79
N ALA A 63 3.83 9.74 -19.74
CA ALA A 63 3.54 10.24 -21.09
C ALA A 63 2.47 9.42 -21.85
N LYS A 64 2.26 8.16 -21.48
CA LYS A 64 1.36 7.22 -22.18
C LYS A 64 0.11 6.88 -21.36
N SER A 65 0.01 7.31 -20.12
CA SER A 65 -1.00 6.85 -19.17
C SER A 65 -2.06 7.91 -18.86
N ASP A 66 -3.27 7.48 -18.60
CA ASP A 66 -4.37 8.30 -18.10
C ASP A 66 -4.43 8.24 -16.56
N LEU A 67 -4.11 7.06 -16.01
CA LEU A 67 -3.92 6.78 -14.60
C LEU A 67 -2.53 6.17 -14.41
N VAL A 68 -1.75 6.63 -13.44
CA VAL A 68 -0.51 5.98 -13.00
C VAL A 68 -0.68 5.50 -11.58
N ILE A 69 -0.44 4.20 -11.35
CA ILE A 69 -0.46 3.59 -10.02
C ILE A 69 0.99 3.37 -9.58
N VAL A 70 1.36 3.92 -8.41
CA VAL A 70 2.71 3.83 -7.84
C VAL A 70 2.71 2.85 -6.69
N VAL A 71 3.49 1.76 -6.80
CA VAL A 71 3.60 0.67 -5.81
C VAL A 71 5.06 0.35 -5.53
N VAL A 72 5.71 1.23 -4.78
CA VAL A 72 7.11 1.12 -4.36
C VAL A 72 7.23 1.04 -2.83
N GLY A 73 8.44 0.85 -2.28
CA GLY A 73 8.62 0.48 -0.88
C GLY A 73 8.48 1.63 0.12
N PHE A 74 9.03 2.80 -0.20
CA PHE A 74 9.29 3.88 0.77
C PHE A 74 8.88 5.25 0.23
N ASP A 75 8.67 6.21 1.16
CA ASP A 75 8.35 7.62 0.84
C ASP A 75 9.38 8.23 -0.11
N SER A 76 10.67 8.03 0.15
CA SER A 76 11.76 8.54 -0.70
C SER A 76 11.71 8.02 -2.13
N GLU A 77 11.31 6.75 -2.31
CA GLU A 77 11.14 6.17 -3.64
C GLU A 77 9.92 6.75 -4.36
N VAL A 78 8.81 6.99 -3.63
CA VAL A 78 7.63 7.67 -4.19
C VAL A 78 7.98 9.09 -4.63
N ILE A 79 8.70 9.84 -3.80
CA ILE A 79 9.16 11.20 -4.11
C ILE A 79 10.04 11.18 -5.37
N GLU A 80 11.03 10.28 -5.44
CA GLU A 80 11.92 10.15 -6.61
C GLU A 80 11.14 9.77 -7.87
N VAL A 81 10.23 8.80 -7.78
CA VAL A 81 9.36 8.38 -8.89
C VAL A 81 8.50 9.52 -9.40
N VAL A 82 7.98 10.37 -8.52
CA VAL A 82 7.07 11.46 -8.90
C VAL A 82 7.84 12.71 -9.33
N GLN A 83 8.80 13.17 -8.51
CA GLN A 83 9.44 14.48 -8.61
C GLN A 83 10.86 14.44 -9.17
N GLY A 84 11.48 13.27 -9.27
CA GLY A 84 12.83 13.10 -9.79
C GLY A 84 13.00 13.66 -11.19
N LYS A 85 14.25 13.82 -11.67
CA LYS A 85 14.56 14.39 -12.98
C LYS A 85 13.78 13.71 -14.13
N ASP A 86 13.69 12.38 -14.08
CA ASP A 86 12.94 11.57 -15.04
C ASP A 86 11.66 10.98 -14.38
N GLY A 87 11.12 11.69 -13.38
CA GLY A 87 9.91 11.32 -12.65
C GLY A 87 8.63 11.55 -13.44
N LEU A 88 7.50 11.17 -12.84
CA LEU A 88 6.19 11.24 -13.48
C LEU A 88 5.84 12.66 -13.94
N LEU A 89 6.13 13.68 -13.09
CA LEU A 89 5.82 15.09 -13.38
C LEU A 89 6.56 15.66 -14.59
N ALA A 90 7.67 15.04 -15.02
CA ALA A 90 8.43 15.50 -16.17
C ALA A 90 7.67 15.36 -17.51
N LYS A 91 6.76 14.35 -17.62
CA LYS A 91 6.04 14.07 -18.87
C LYS A 91 4.57 13.65 -18.67
N ALA A 92 4.01 13.80 -17.48
CA ALA A 92 2.60 13.54 -17.25
C ALA A 92 1.73 14.50 -18.07
N ARG A 93 0.69 13.96 -18.69
CA ARG A 93 -0.26 14.76 -19.49
C ARG A 93 -1.25 15.50 -18.59
N PRO A 94 -1.77 16.65 -19.01
CA PRO A 94 -2.86 17.31 -18.29
C PRO A 94 -4.04 16.34 -18.06
N GLY A 95 -4.55 16.31 -16.82
CA GLY A 95 -5.64 15.43 -16.41
C GLY A 95 -5.23 13.98 -16.09
N THR A 96 -3.95 13.63 -16.16
CA THR A 96 -3.45 12.33 -15.65
C THR A 96 -3.66 12.23 -14.15
N ALA A 97 -4.29 11.14 -13.71
CA ALA A 97 -4.37 10.79 -12.30
C ALA A 97 -3.12 10.02 -11.87
N ILE A 98 -2.54 10.39 -10.71
CA ILE A 98 -1.42 9.67 -10.09
C ILE A 98 -1.91 9.12 -8.76
N ALA A 99 -2.13 7.81 -8.70
CA ALA A 99 -2.61 7.08 -7.52
C ALA A 99 -1.43 6.43 -6.79
N VAL A 100 -1.10 6.92 -5.60
CA VAL A 100 -0.04 6.34 -4.76
C VAL A 100 -0.61 5.21 -3.92
N ALA A 101 -0.33 3.97 -4.33
CA ALA A 101 -0.74 2.76 -3.64
C ALA A 101 0.30 2.27 -2.61
N SER A 102 1.49 2.83 -2.62
CA SER A 102 2.48 2.68 -1.55
C SER A 102 1.95 3.22 -0.22
N THR A 103 2.35 2.62 0.90
CA THR A 103 2.11 3.18 2.23
C THR A 103 3.16 4.25 2.51
N VAL A 104 2.74 5.49 2.53
CA VAL A 104 3.56 6.69 2.76
C VAL A 104 2.90 7.59 3.80
N SER A 105 3.65 8.61 4.28
CA SER A 105 3.09 9.66 5.13
C SER A 105 1.93 10.39 4.44
N PRO A 106 0.83 10.69 5.15
CA PRO A 106 -0.19 11.61 4.66
C PRO A 106 0.39 12.98 4.28
N GLN A 107 1.45 13.42 4.97
CA GLN A 107 2.13 14.67 4.65
C GLN A 107 2.87 14.58 3.31
N THR A 108 3.55 13.45 3.03
CA THR A 108 4.16 13.20 1.71
C THR A 108 3.13 13.36 0.57
N MET A 109 1.92 12.82 0.74
CA MET A 109 0.86 12.98 -0.26
C MET A 109 0.45 14.44 -0.46
N LYS A 110 0.31 15.19 0.62
CA LYS A 110 -0.04 16.62 0.58
C LYS A 110 1.05 17.44 -0.09
N ASP A 111 2.32 17.16 0.21
CA ASP A 111 3.48 17.86 -0.36
C ASP A 111 3.61 17.59 -1.87
N LEU A 112 3.39 16.34 -2.30
CA LEU A 112 3.35 15.98 -3.72
C LEU A 112 2.23 16.72 -4.47
N ALA A 113 1.04 16.80 -3.86
CA ALA A 113 -0.09 17.51 -4.47
C ALA A 113 0.08 19.03 -4.49
N ALA A 114 0.85 19.59 -3.54
CA ALA A 114 1.17 21.03 -3.46
C ALA A 114 2.31 21.47 -4.39
N ASP A 115 3.04 20.54 -5.01
CA ASP A 115 4.15 20.88 -5.93
C ASP A 115 3.62 21.72 -7.11
N LYS A 116 4.26 22.85 -7.36
CA LYS A 116 3.88 23.76 -8.46
C LYS A 116 3.91 23.09 -9.83
N ARG A 117 4.77 22.07 -10.02
CA ARG A 117 4.87 21.28 -11.25
C ARG A 117 3.67 20.34 -11.43
N ALA A 118 2.95 20.05 -10.34
CA ALA A 118 1.83 19.10 -10.33
C ALA A 118 0.47 19.70 -10.70
N ARG A 119 0.40 21.01 -11.03
CA ARG A 119 -0.87 21.73 -11.29
C ARG A 119 -1.72 21.15 -12.43
N HIS A 120 -1.12 20.35 -13.29
CA HIS A 120 -1.79 19.76 -14.45
C HIS A 120 -2.18 18.28 -14.24
N VAL A 121 -1.80 17.66 -13.12
CA VAL A 121 -2.14 16.29 -12.74
C VAL A 121 -3.02 16.26 -11.49
N ILE A 122 -3.58 15.10 -11.17
CA ILE A 122 -4.45 14.93 -10.01
C ILE A 122 -3.90 13.80 -9.14
N PHE A 123 -3.56 14.10 -7.89
CA PHE A 123 -3.08 13.10 -6.94
C PHE A 123 -4.21 12.41 -6.21
N LEU A 124 -4.10 11.10 -6.10
CA LEU A 124 -4.95 10.24 -5.28
C LEU A 124 -4.09 9.39 -4.37
N ASP A 125 -4.48 9.23 -3.11
CA ASP A 125 -3.99 8.11 -2.31
C ASP A 125 -4.81 6.86 -2.64
N ALA A 126 -4.15 5.73 -2.72
CA ALA A 126 -4.79 4.46 -3.01
C ALA A 126 -4.11 3.28 -2.30
N PRO A 127 -3.69 3.43 -1.01
CA PRO A 127 -3.02 2.36 -0.30
C PRO A 127 -3.90 1.11 -0.19
N LEU A 128 -3.22 -0.04 -0.16
CA LEU A 128 -3.81 -1.36 -0.29
C LEU A 128 -3.74 -2.12 1.03
N CYS A 129 -4.79 -2.87 1.34
CA CYS A 129 -4.86 -3.79 2.48
C CYS A 129 -5.08 -5.23 2.01
N ARG A 130 -4.91 -6.21 2.93
CA ARG A 130 -5.07 -7.66 2.79
C ARG A 130 -3.87 -8.40 2.19
N GLY A 131 -2.79 -7.70 1.79
CA GLY A 131 -1.52 -8.31 1.40
C GLY A 131 -1.46 -8.94 0.01
N ALA A 132 -0.33 -9.61 -0.29
CA ALA A 132 -0.01 -10.14 -1.61
C ALA A 132 -0.97 -11.25 -2.08
N GLU A 133 -1.47 -12.07 -1.17
CA GLU A 133 -2.44 -13.12 -1.49
C GLU A 133 -3.74 -12.53 -2.03
N ALA A 134 -4.26 -11.48 -1.41
CA ALA A 134 -5.42 -10.76 -1.90
C ALA A 134 -5.16 -10.10 -3.25
N ALA A 135 -3.94 -9.59 -3.49
CA ALA A 135 -3.55 -9.05 -4.79
C ALA A 135 -3.61 -10.13 -5.89
N GLN A 136 -3.12 -11.36 -5.60
CA GLN A 136 -3.19 -12.48 -6.54
C GLN A 136 -4.63 -12.81 -6.94
N HIS A 137 -5.59 -12.68 -6.03
CA HIS A 137 -6.98 -13.05 -6.26
C HIS A 137 -7.90 -11.89 -6.66
N GLY A 138 -7.36 -10.66 -6.83
CA GLY A 138 -8.18 -9.48 -7.13
C GLY A 138 -9.08 -9.06 -5.97
N LYS A 139 -8.70 -9.37 -4.73
CA LYS A 139 -9.49 -9.17 -3.51
C LYS A 139 -8.85 -8.15 -2.55
N LEU A 140 -8.10 -7.20 -3.09
CA LEU A 140 -7.56 -6.12 -2.27
C LEU A 140 -8.67 -5.24 -1.69
N LEU A 141 -8.38 -4.61 -0.56
CA LEU A 141 -9.15 -3.47 -0.08
C LEU A 141 -8.32 -2.21 -0.35
N LEU A 142 -8.94 -1.21 -0.97
CA LEU A 142 -8.34 0.07 -1.30
C LEU A 142 -9.01 1.17 -0.47
N MET A 143 -8.18 1.94 0.25
CA MET A 143 -8.60 3.12 0.98
C MET A 143 -8.13 4.35 0.21
N GLY A 144 -9.06 5.13 -0.33
CA GLY A 144 -8.75 6.24 -1.20
C GLY A 144 -8.86 7.60 -0.54
N GLY A 145 -8.07 8.54 -1.04
CA GLY A 145 -8.16 9.97 -0.75
C GLY A 145 -7.90 10.79 -2.00
N GLY A 146 -8.30 12.06 -1.97
CA GLY A 146 -8.14 12.99 -3.07
C GLY A 146 -9.45 13.47 -3.67
N ASP A 147 -9.40 14.04 -4.87
CA ASP A 147 -10.61 14.52 -5.56
C ASP A 147 -11.59 13.37 -5.84
N LYS A 148 -12.78 13.46 -5.26
CA LYS A 148 -13.80 12.40 -5.33
C LYS A 148 -14.21 12.08 -6.77
N ARG A 149 -14.34 13.08 -7.63
CA ARG A 149 -14.72 12.88 -9.02
C ARG A 149 -13.67 12.09 -9.78
N THR A 150 -12.40 12.42 -9.58
CA THR A 150 -11.27 11.72 -10.19
C THR A 150 -11.14 10.31 -9.62
N PHE A 151 -11.33 10.14 -8.31
CA PHE A 151 -11.32 8.83 -7.68
C PHE A 151 -12.38 7.91 -8.28
N GLU A 152 -13.62 8.40 -8.43
CA GLU A 152 -14.70 7.62 -9.05
C GLU A 152 -14.45 7.34 -10.55
N ALA A 153 -13.81 8.25 -11.28
CA ALA A 153 -13.39 8.00 -12.67
C ALA A 153 -12.33 6.90 -12.79
N CYS A 154 -11.49 6.72 -11.75
CA CYS A 154 -10.49 5.64 -11.66
C CYS A 154 -11.04 4.32 -11.08
N ARG A 155 -12.22 4.34 -10.45
CA ARG A 155 -12.83 3.16 -9.79
C ARG A 155 -12.93 1.93 -10.71
N PRO A 156 -13.29 2.02 -12.00
CA PRO A 156 -13.30 0.84 -12.87
C PRO A 156 -11.95 0.13 -12.98
N ALA A 157 -10.83 0.89 -12.98
CA ALA A 157 -9.50 0.29 -12.97
C ALA A 157 -9.17 -0.32 -11.59
N PHE A 158 -9.51 0.35 -10.49
CA PHE A 158 -9.30 -0.17 -9.14
C PHE A 158 -10.10 -1.45 -8.87
N ALA A 159 -11.33 -1.54 -9.36
CA ALA A 159 -12.22 -2.68 -9.18
C ALA A 159 -11.72 -3.97 -9.89
N THR A 160 -10.72 -3.89 -10.75
CA THR A 160 -10.13 -5.08 -11.38
C THR A 160 -9.32 -5.92 -10.40
N PHE A 161 -8.73 -5.29 -9.37
CA PHE A 161 -7.85 -5.93 -8.39
C PHE A 161 -8.27 -5.73 -6.92
N ALA A 162 -9.35 -4.99 -6.68
CA ALA A 162 -9.90 -4.74 -5.35
C ALA A 162 -11.42 -4.97 -5.33
N ASP A 163 -11.91 -5.73 -4.36
CA ASP A 163 -13.34 -6.00 -4.15
C ASP A 163 -13.99 -5.06 -3.12
N ALA A 164 -13.17 -4.27 -2.41
CA ALA A 164 -13.60 -3.29 -1.43
C ALA A 164 -12.85 -1.96 -1.66
N ILE A 165 -13.57 -0.90 -2.03
CA ILE A 165 -12.99 0.39 -2.42
C ILE A 165 -13.73 1.51 -1.71
N PHE A 166 -13.02 2.22 -0.81
CA PHE A 166 -13.56 3.30 0.01
C PHE A 166 -12.85 4.62 -0.28
N HIS A 167 -13.60 5.70 -0.48
CA HIS A 167 -13.07 7.05 -0.52
C HIS A 167 -13.25 7.71 0.85
N LEU A 168 -12.14 8.03 1.54
CA LEU A 168 -12.14 8.48 2.92
C LEU A 168 -12.10 10.01 3.08
N GLY A 169 -11.76 10.74 2.03
CA GLY A 169 -11.68 12.20 2.13
C GLY A 169 -10.66 12.84 1.17
N PRO A 170 -10.13 14.02 1.51
CA PRO A 170 -9.14 14.71 0.69
C PRO A 170 -7.80 13.93 0.60
N VAL A 171 -6.84 14.47 -0.16
CA VAL A 171 -5.48 13.92 -0.29
C VAL A 171 -4.86 13.71 1.10
N GLY A 172 -4.31 12.53 1.34
CA GLY A 172 -3.77 12.05 2.62
C GLY A 172 -4.76 11.19 3.42
N ALA A 173 -6.08 11.30 3.19
CA ALA A 173 -7.08 10.57 3.98
C ALA A 173 -6.99 9.05 3.80
N GLY A 174 -6.67 8.57 2.62
CA GLY A 174 -6.43 7.14 2.36
C GLY A 174 -5.22 6.61 3.13
N GLN A 175 -4.14 7.39 3.20
CA GLN A 175 -2.95 7.02 3.98
C GLN A 175 -3.24 7.00 5.48
N VAL A 176 -4.04 7.94 6.00
CA VAL A 176 -4.52 7.90 7.40
C VAL A 176 -5.30 6.61 7.65
N GLY A 177 -6.24 6.25 6.77
CA GLY A 177 -6.98 4.99 6.87
C GLY A 177 -6.06 3.77 6.88
N LYS A 178 -5.04 3.77 6.03
CA LYS A 178 -4.03 2.70 5.98
C LYS A 178 -3.20 2.60 7.26
N MET A 179 -2.78 3.74 7.83
CA MET A 179 -2.03 3.76 9.09
C MET A 179 -2.84 3.19 10.24
N VAL A 180 -4.11 3.59 10.37
CA VAL A 180 -5.03 3.06 11.40
C VAL A 180 -5.27 1.56 11.19
N ASN A 181 -5.49 1.13 9.94
CA ASN A 181 -5.58 -0.31 9.64
C ASN A 181 -4.33 -1.08 10.11
N ASN A 182 -3.13 -0.56 9.82
CA ASN A 182 -1.90 -1.22 10.19
C ASN A 182 -1.65 -1.19 11.70
N GLN A 183 -2.01 -0.11 12.39
CA GLN A 183 -2.01 -0.05 13.85
C GLN A 183 -2.84 -1.19 14.47
N LEU A 184 -4.08 -1.36 14.00
CA LEU A 184 -4.97 -2.42 14.47
C LEU A 184 -4.42 -3.80 14.12
N LEU A 185 -3.94 -4.00 12.89
CA LEU A 185 -3.39 -5.28 12.44
C LEU A 185 -2.19 -5.72 13.29
N TRP A 186 -1.20 -4.84 13.46
CA TRP A 186 0.00 -5.17 14.22
C TRP A 186 -0.27 -5.34 15.71
N THR A 187 -1.24 -4.61 16.26
CA THR A 187 -1.73 -4.82 17.63
C THR A 187 -2.39 -6.19 17.78
N CYS A 188 -3.27 -6.58 16.87
CA CYS A 188 -3.91 -7.90 16.89
C CYS A 188 -2.89 -9.04 16.75
N ILE A 189 -1.90 -8.91 15.89
CA ILE A 189 -0.82 -9.90 15.76
C ILE A 189 -0.07 -10.04 17.08
N SER A 190 0.30 -8.92 17.71
CA SER A 190 1.05 -8.91 18.98
C SER A 190 0.27 -9.59 20.10
N ILE A 191 -0.98 -9.18 20.33
CA ILE A 191 -1.79 -9.73 21.42
C ILE A 191 -2.19 -11.20 21.19
N ASN A 192 -2.43 -11.60 19.93
CA ASN A 192 -2.69 -13.00 19.60
C ASN A 192 -1.47 -13.88 19.94
N GLU A 193 -0.25 -13.42 19.62
CA GLU A 193 0.98 -14.16 19.93
C GLU A 193 1.17 -14.34 21.43
N GLU A 194 0.99 -13.28 22.22
CA GLU A 194 1.06 -13.35 23.70
C GLU A 194 -0.01 -14.28 24.27
N GLY A 195 -1.25 -14.15 23.80
CA GLY A 195 -2.36 -15.01 24.24
C GLY A 195 -2.15 -16.49 23.91
N MET A 196 -1.59 -16.82 22.73
CA MET A 196 -1.26 -18.19 22.37
C MET A 196 -0.11 -18.76 23.19
N LYS A 197 0.92 -17.95 23.50
CA LYS A 197 2.01 -18.31 24.42
C LYS A 197 1.49 -18.61 25.83
N LEU A 198 0.63 -17.74 26.36
CA LEU A 198 -0.01 -17.92 27.68
C LEU A 198 -0.85 -19.19 27.71
N GLY A 199 -1.74 -19.38 26.75
CA GLY A 199 -2.60 -20.58 26.66
C GLY A 199 -1.77 -21.88 26.64
N LYS A 200 -0.68 -21.89 25.85
CA LYS A 200 0.25 -23.02 25.77
C LYS A 200 0.92 -23.28 27.15
N ALA A 201 1.38 -22.23 27.81
CA ALA A 201 2.03 -22.33 29.12
C ALA A 201 1.07 -22.87 30.20
N LEU A 202 -0.22 -22.59 30.08
CA LEU A 202 -1.28 -23.08 30.97
C LEU A 202 -1.90 -24.42 30.51
N GLY A 203 -1.26 -25.15 29.55
CA GLY A 203 -1.65 -26.49 29.14
C GLY A 203 -2.75 -26.54 28.08
N VAL A 204 -3.16 -25.43 27.49
CA VAL A 204 -4.17 -25.41 26.42
C VAL A 204 -3.49 -25.40 25.06
N SER A 205 -3.83 -26.36 24.19
CA SER A 205 -3.29 -26.40 22.82
C SER A 205 -3.65 -25.14 22.04
N PRO A 206 -2.68 -24.44 21.41
CA PRO A 206 -2.92 -23.24 20.58
C PRO A 206 -3.98 -23.49 19.49
N ALA A 207 -3.99 -24.66 18.85
CA ALA A 207 -4.98 -25.01 17.83
C ALA A 207 -6.40 -25.12 18.39
N ARG A 208 -6.56 -25.69 19.60
CA ARG A 208 -7.87 -25.73 20.27
C ARG A 208 -8.31 -24.35 20.73
N LEU A 209 -7.40 -23.58 21.32
CA LEU A 209 -7.66 -22.22 21.76
C LEU A 209 -8.09 -21.35 20.57
N ARG A 210 -7.34 -21.37 19.46
CA ARG A 210 -7.68 -20.64 18.25
C ARG A 210 -9.09 -20.97 17.75
N ARG A 211 -9.47 -22.26 17.67
CA ARG A 211 -10.81 -22.66 17.21
C ARG A 211 -11.92 -22.06 18.06
N ALA A 212 -11.73 -21.99 19.36
CA ALA A 212 -12.69 -21.37 20.28
C ALA A 212 -12.73 -19.84 20.08
N LEU A 213 -11.58 -19.20 20.00
CA LEU A 213 -11.46 -17.75 19.84
C LEU A 213 -12.06 -17.24 18.51
N LEU A 214 -11.99 -18.02 17.42
CA LEU A 214 -12.65 -17.69 16.15
C LEU A 214 -14.19 -17.58 16.26
N LYS A 215 -14.78 -18.06 17.35
CA LYS A 215 -16.21 -17.96 17.63
C LYS A 215 -16.54 -17.04 18.82
N SER A 216 -15.54 -16.39 19.37
CA SER A 216 -15.68 -15.53 20.56
C SER A 216 -15.57 -14.05 20.22
N SER A 217 -15.80 -13.20 21.22
CA SER A 217 -15.61 -11.73 21.12
C SER A 217 -14.15 -11.30 20.88
N GLY A 218 -13.18 -12.19 21.07
CA GLY A 218 -11.76 -11.94 20.78
C GLY A 218 -11.35 -12.22 19.33
N ASN A 219 -12.30 -12.59 18.48
CA ASN A 219 -12.00 -12.83 17.06
C ASN A 219 -11.48 -11.57 16.37
N ASN A 220 -10.51 -11.76 15.48
CA ASN A 220 -9.95 -10.70 14.65
C ASN A 220 -9.31 -11.27 13.37
N TRP A 221 -9.14 -10.43 12.35
CA TRP A 221 -8.63 -10.84 11.05
C TRP A 221 -7.26 -11.53 11.09
N ALA A 222 -6.35 -11.07 11.98
CA ALA A 222 -5.03 -11.68 12.13
C ALA A 222 -5.11 -13.13 12.68
N LEU A 223 -6.08 -13.38 13.58
CA LEU A 223 -6.36 -14.72 14.11
C LEU A 223 -6.99 -15.64 13.06
N GLU A 224 -7.87 -15.10 12.22
CA GLU A 224 -8.53 -15.83 11.12
C GLU A 224 -7.54 -16.29 10.06
N THR A 225 -6.66 -15.40 9.64
CA THR A 225 -5.75 -15.61 8.49
C THR A 225 -4.40 -16.20 8.89
N GLN A 226 -4.10 -16.30 10.18
CA GLN A 226 -2.78 -16.72 10.70
C GLN A 226 -1.61 -15.95 10.07
N VAL A 227 -1.83 -14.66 9.78
CA VAL A 227 -0.86 -13.81 9.09
C VAL A 227 0.49 -13.70 9.81
N VAL A 228 0.50 -13.96 11.13
CA VAL A 228 1.72 -13.97 11.93
C VAL A 228 2.72 -15.05 11.50
N GLU A 229 2.27 -16.13 10.86
CA GLU A 229 3.14 -17.20 10.34
C GLU A 229 3.92 -16.77 9.09
N LYS A 230 3.49 -15.68 8.44
CA LYS A 230 4.12 -15.13 7.24
C LYS A 230 5.22 -14.11 7.63
N PRO A 231 6.22 -13.89 6.76
CA PRO A 231 7.19 -12.79 6.98
C PRO A 231 6.50 -11.43 7.12
N MET A 232 7.01 -10.60 8.01
CA MET A 232 6.45 -9.28 8.34
C MET A 232 7.42 -8.14 7.95
N PRO A 233 7.80 -7.99 6.66
CA PRO A 233 8.88 -7.09 6.26
C PRO A 233 8.56 -5.60 6.47
N TRP A 234 7.29 -5.24 6.55
CA TRP A 234 6.84 -3.85 6.61
C TRP A 234 6.41 -3.38 8.00
N ALA A 235 6.38 -4.27 9.00
CA ALA A 235 5.79 -3.99 10.30
C ALA A 235 6.47 -2.81 11.02
N GLU A 236 7.81 -2.78 11.08
CA GLU A 236 8.54 -1.70 11.74
C GLU A 236 8.43 -0.38 10.96
N LYS A 237 8.44 -0.44 9.62
CA LYS A 237 8.21 0.76 8.79
C LYS A 237 6.84 1.36 9.10
N ASP A 238 5.80 0.53 9.07
CA ASP A 238 4.42 0.98 9.29
C ASP A 238 4.23 1.58 10.68
N MET A 239 4.75 0.92 11.72
CA MET A 239 4.66 1.41 13.09
C MET A 239 5.52 2.65 13.34
N THR A 240 6.68 2.75 12.69
CA THR A 240 7.53 3.95 12.77
C THR A 240 6.84 5.14 12.11
N LEU A 241 6.26 4.96 10.93
CA LEU A 241 5.50 6.00 10.23
C LEU A 241 4.32 6.49 11.09
N LEU A 242 3.55 5.55 11.66
CA LEU A 242 2.43 5.88 12.55
C LEU A 242 2.86 6.74 13.74
N LEU A 243 3.98 6.38 14.41
CA LEU A 243 4.47 7.12 15.58
C LEU A 243 5.00 8.50 15.19
N GLN A 244 5.67 8.64 14.05
CA GLN A 244 6.12 9.94 13.53
C GLN A 244 4.94 10.88 13.22
N GLU A 245 3.87 10.35 12.63
CA GLU A 245 2.65 11.13 12.38
C GLU A 245 1.93 11.50 13.69
N ALA A 246 1.91 10.59 14.69
CA ALA A 246 1.37 10.87 16.01
C ALA A 246 2.14 12.00 16.71
N ASP A 247 3.47 11.96 16.66
CA ASP A 247 4.34 13.02 17.21
C ASP A 247 4.06 14.37 16.52
N SER A 248 3.94 14.35 15.19
CA SER A 248 3.62 15.55 14.40
C SER A 248 2.24 16.12 14.73
N ALA A 249 1.27 15.25 14.99
CA ALA A 249 -0.09 15.60 15.41
C ALA A 249 -0.21 15.88 16.92
N ARG A 250 0.87 15.70 17.70
CA ARG A 250 0.92 15.83 19.16
C ARG A 250 -0.08 14.91 19.88
N ILE A 251 -0.21 13.67 19.39
CA ILE A 251 -1.09 12.62 19.94
C ILE A 251 -0.21 11.54 20.57
N SER A 252 -0.51 11.18 21.83
CA SER A 252 0.18 10.09 22.52
C SER A 252 -0.41 8.74 22.11
N LEU A 253 0.45 7.81 21.63
CA LEU A 253 0.08 6.45 21.25
C LEU A 253 0.96 5.41 22.00
N PRO A 254 0.87 5.30 23.34
CA PRO A 254 1.76 4.44 24.13
C PRO A 254 1.65 2.97 23.75
N LEU A 255 0.42 2.46 23.50
CA LEU A 255 0.22 1.08 23.07
C LEU A 255 0.93 0.79 21.75
N SER A 256 0.86 1.69 20.77
CA SER A 256 1.52 1.51 19.47
C SER A 256 3.05 1.47 19.60
N GLY A 257 3.63 2.24 20.52
CA GLY A 257 5.05 2.16 20.84
C GLY A 257 5.44 0.78 21.38
N THR A 258 4.66 0.24 22.31
CA THR A 258 4.84 -1.11 22.84
C THR A 258 4.69 -2.17 21.75
N VAL A 259 3.66 -2.10 20.93
CA VAL A 259 3.41 -3.03 19.81
C VAL A 259 4.58 -3.09 18.85
N ARG A 260 5.22 -1.95 18.54
CA ARG A 260 6.42 -1.94 17.69
C ARG A 260 7.55 -2.79 18.26
N GLU A 261 7.81 -2.71 19.57
CA GLU A 261 8.85 -3.51 20.22
C GLU A 261 8.46 -4.99 20.33
N VAL A 262 7.18 -5.30 20.59
CA VAL A 262 6.68 -6.69 20.61
C VAL A 262 6.87 -7.35 19.23
N ILE A 263 6.50 -6.70 18.15
CA ILE A 263 6.69 -7.22 16.77
C ILE A 263 8.17 -7.45 16.47
N LYS A 264 9.02 -6.52 16.86
CA LYS A 264 10.48 -6.68 16.72
C LYS A 264 10.97 -7.93 17.46
N GLY A 265 10.50 -8.17 18.69
CA GLY A 265 10.78 -9.39 19.45
C GLY A 265 10.31 -10.66 18.72
N ILE A 266 9.09 -10.69 18.23
CA ILE A 266 8.54 -11.81 17.44
C ILE A 266 9.42 -12.12 16.21
N LYS A 267 9.85 -11.08 15.49
CA LYS A 267 10.74 -11.26 14.33
C LYS A 267 12.10 -11.81 14.69
N ILE A 268 12.70 -11.35 15.81
CA ILE A 268 13.97 -11.87 16.33
C ILE A 268 13.81 -13.36 16.67
N GLU A 269 12.80 -13.74 17.44
CA GLU A 269 12.52 -15.13 17.82
C GLU A 269 12.37 -16.06 16.61
N ARG A 270 11.87 -15.52 15.48
CA ARG A 270 11.61 -16.26 14.23
C ARG A 270 12.73 -16.16 13.20
N GLY A 271 13.85 -15.53 13.53
CA GLY A 271 14.97 -15.32 12.62
C GLY A 271 14.62 -14.48 11.38
N GLN A 272 13.57 -13.65 11.45
CA GLN A 272 13.19 -12.75 10.38
C GLN A 272 14.09 -11.51 10.35
N ALA A 273 14.35 -10.99 9.16
CA ALA A 273 15.15 -9.79 9.02
C ALA A 273 14.50 -8.58 9.72
N ILE A 274 15.32 -7.88 10.51
CA ILE A 274 14.94 -6.58 11.06
C ILE A 274 15.54 -5.52 10.15
N PRO A 275 14.73 -4.62 9.56
CA PRO A 275 15.26 -3.53 8.76
C PRO A 275 16.24 -2.69 9.59
N LYS A 276 17.40 -2.37 9.03
CA LYS A 276 18.29 -1.39 9.65
C LYS A 276 17.57 -0.05 9.66
N VAL A 277 17.25 0.44 10.85
CA VAL A 277 16.67 1.78 11.02
C VAL A 277 17.73 2.80 10.65
N GLY A 278 17.47 3.53 9.56
CA GLY A 278 18.15 4.80 9.30
C GLY A 278 19.55 4.73 8.70
N LYS A 279 19.62 4.83 7.38
CA LYS A 279 20.45 5.92 6.82
C LYS A 279 19.45 7.03 6.49
N ARG A 280 19.51 8.10 7.31
CA ARG A 280 18.90 9.38 6.99
C ARG A 280 19.51 9.95 5.71
#